data_b93544acefb60a32aca0cb688d65caac
#
_entry.id   b93544acefb60a32aca0cb688d65caac
#
_cell.length_a   1.000
_cell.length_b   1.000
_cell.length_c   1.000
_cell.angle_alpha   90.00
_cell.angle_beta   90.00
_cell.angle_gamma   90.00
#
_symmetry.space_group_name_H-M   'P 1'
#
loop_
_entity.id
_entity.type
_entity.pdbx_description
1 polymer ?
#
loop_
_entity_poly.entity_id
_entity_poly.type
_entity_poly.pdbx_seq_one_letter_code
_entity_poly.pdbx_strand_id
1 'polypeptide(L)'
;HGIRLAVEAWNRYETYLINRLEQSLALVNEINLPNVGCMGDTYHMNIEETDIAEAFRKVGDKLFYVHFADSNRAAPGRGHIDFKPIAQALLDIRYEGYISMELLPPFADPFSGVRCEEFYDLYTKESIEYLKRLFGSIS
;
A
#
# COMPACT_ATOMS: atom_id res chain seq x y z
N HIS A 1 12.87 -18.05 -13.64
CA HIS A 1 12.82 -16.77 -14.37
C HIS A 1 13.13 -15.55 -13.48
N GLY A 2 13.41 -15.70 -12.18
CA GLY A 2 13.75 -14.61 -11.27
C GLY A 2 12.58 -13.65 -10.95
N ILE A 3 11.33 -14.03 -11.25
CA ILE A 3 10.14 -13.22 -11.00
C ILE A 3 9.71 -13.40 -9.54
N ARG A 4 9.38 -12.28 -8.88
CA ARG A 4 8.72 -12.27 -7.58
C ARG A 4 7.22 -12.02 -7.76
N LEU A 5 6.41 -12.68 -6.95
CA LEU A 5 4.96 -12.50 -6.89
C LEU A 5 4.61 -11.88 -5.56
N ALA A 6 3.75 -10.89 -5.56
CA ALA A 6 3.23 -10.27 -4.36
C ALA A 6 1.70 -10.42 -4.33
N VAL A 7 1.19 -11.04 -3.27
CA VAL A 7 -0.24 -11.27 -3.07
C VAL A 7 -0.83 -10.05 -2.39
N GLU A 8 -1.65 -9.31 -3.11
CA GLU A 8 -2.33 -8.13 -2.60
C GLU A 8 -3.63 -8.48 -1.88
N ALA A 9 -3.85 -7.84 -0.74
CA ALA A 9 -5.12 -7.85 -0.04
C ALA A 9 -5.96 -6.64 -0.48
N TRP A 10 -7.15 -6.88 -1.02
CA TRP A 10 -8.07 -5.84 -1.49
C TRP A 10 -9.25 -5.67 -0.54
N ASN A 11 -9.87 -4.51 -0.54
CA ASN A 11 -11.02 -4.25 0.31
C ASN A 11 -12.26 -5.09 -0.09
N ARG A 12 -13.19 -5.24 0.85
CA ARG A 12 -14.41 -6.05 0.73
C ARG A 12 -15.39 -5.62 -0.36
N TYR A 13 -15.25 -4.40 -0.87
CA TYR A 13 -16.12 -3.89 -1.94
C TYR A 13 -15.64 -4.33 -3.32
N GLU A 14 -14.37 -4.75 -3.43
CA GLU A 14 -13.74 -5.12 -4.69
C GLU A 14 -13.44 -6.62 -4.79
N THR A 15 -13.24 -7.30 -3.67
CA THR A 15 -13.04 -8.76 -3.63
C THR A 15 -13.58 -9.38 -2.33
N TYR A 16 -13.80 -10.70 -2.35
CA TYR A 16 -14.20 -11.48 -1.18
C TYR A 16 -13.14 -12.51 -0.74
N LEU A 17 -12.03 -12.61 -1.46
CA LEU A 17 -11.09 -13.72 -1.26
C LEU A 17 -10.04 -13.42 -0.19
N ILE A 18 -9.28 -12.32 -0.38
CA ILE A 18 -8.22 -11.89 0.55
C ILE A 18 -8.41 -10.40 0.79
N ASN A 19 -8.86 -10.04 2.00
CA ASN A 19 -9.15 -8.65 2.35
C ASN A 19 -8.14 -8.07 3.33
N ARG A 20 -7.48 -8.90 4.14
CA ARG A 20 -6.54 -8.45 5.16
C ARG A 20 -5.16 -9.02 4.91
N LEU A 21 -4.15 -8.28 5.33
CA LEU A 21 -2.76 -8.67 5.15
C LEU A 21 -2.42 -10.00 5.85
N GLU A 22 -3.08 -10.30 6.97
CA GLU A 22 -2.93 -11.60 7.65
C GLU A 22 -3.42 -12.78 6.80
N GLN A 23 -4.44 -12.60 5.95
CA GLN A 23 -4.92 -13.63 5.04
C GLN A 23 -3.95 -13.83 3.88
N SER A 24 -3.39 -12.73 3.35
CA SER A 24 -2.29 -12.79 2.37
C SER A 24 -1.09 -13.55 2.93
N LEU A 25 -0.68 -13.23 4.16
CA LEU A 25 0.43 -13.92 4.84
C LEU A 25 0.15 -15.42 5.04
N ALA A 26 -1.06 -15.79 5.42
CA ALA A 26 -1.44 -17.20 5.57
C ALA A 26 -1.29 -17.96 4.25
N LEU A 27 -1.79 -17.38 3.13
CA LEU A 27 -1.64 -17.97 1.79
C LEU A 27 -0.17 -18.06 1.37
N VAL A 28 0.61 -17.00 1.58
CA VAL A 28 2.05 -16.97 1.25
C VAL A 28 2.82 -18.05 2.03
N ASN A 29 2.49 -18.24 3.31
CA ASN A 29 3.09 -19.28 4.14
C ASN A 29 2.69 -20.69 3.69
N GLU A 30 1.45 -20.89 3.22
CA GLU A 30 0.99 -22.16 2.67
C GLU A 30 1.70 -22.50 1.35
N ILE A 31 1.87 -21.51 0.46
CA ILE A 31 2.61 -21.63 -0.79
C ILE A 31 4.09 -21.96 -0.52
N ASN A 32 4.67 -21.36 0.50
CA ASN A 32 6.04 -21.60 0.98
C ASN A 32 7.11 -21.56 -0.12
N LEU A 33 7.05 -20.57 -1.00
CA LEU A 33 8.06 -20.32 -2.03
C LEU A 33 8.81 -19.02 -1.72
N PRO A 34 10.15 -18.96 -1.92
CA PRO A 34 10.96 -17.80 -1.57
C PRO A 34 10.69 -16.57 -2.45
N ASN A 35 10.05 -16.74 -3.58
CA ASN A 35 9.70 -15.67 -4.52
C ASN A 35 8.22 -15.25 -4.45
N VAL A 36 7.48 -15.69 -3.43
CA VAL A 36 6.10 -15.29 -3.18
C VAL A 36 6.04 -14.57 -1.83
N GLY A 37 5.46 -13.40 -1.83
CA GLY A 37 5.31 -12.55 -0.65
C GLY A 37 3.99 -11.78 -0.65
N CYS A 38 3.84 -10.93 0.34
CA CYS A 38 2.64 -10.11 0.53
C CYS A 38 2.81 -8.72 -0.09
N MET A 39 1.70 -8.11 -0.41
CA MET A 39 1.62 -6.72 -0.79
C MET A 39 0.50 -6.04 0.01
N GLY A 40 0.78 -4.84 0.53
CA GLY A 40 -0.19 -4.01 1.21
C GLY A 40 -0.41 -2.69 0.50
N ASP A 41 -1.67 -2.32 0.33
CA ASP A 41 -2.11 -1.03 -0.16
C ASP A 41 -2.86 -0.30 0.95
N THR A 42 -2.38 0.87 1.33
CA THR A 42 -2.91 1.61 2.48
C THR A 42 -4.37 2.03 2.31
N TYR A 43 -4.85 2.23 1.08
CA TYR A 43 -6.26 2.49 0.82
C TYR A 43 -7.14 1.28 1.16
N HIS A 44 -6.78 0.08 0.68
CA HIS A 44 -7.51 -1.13 1.02
C HIS A 44 -7.42 -1.44 2.52
N MET A 45 -6.22 -1.29 3.10
CA MET A 45 -5.98 -1.51 4.52
C MET A 45 -6.75 -0.53 5.42
N ASN A 46 -6.96 0.72 4.99
CA ASN A 46 -7.78 1.69 5.72
C ASN A 46 -9.24 1.23 5.89
N ILE A 47 -9.74 0.40 4.99
CA ILE A 47 -11.10 -0.17 5.07
C ILE A 47 -11.13 -1.43 5.93
N GLU A 48 -10.09 -2.26 5.85
CA GLU A 48 -10.11 -3.63 6.36
C GLU A 48 -9.32 -3.85 7.65
N GLU A 49 -8.22 -3.10 7.86
CA GLU A 49 -7.35 -3.29 9.01
C GLU A 49 -7.77 -2.39 10.18
N THR A 50 -7.68 -2.92 11.38
CA THR A 50 -7.87 -2.12 12.60
C THR A 50 -6.63 -1.28 12.94
N ASP A 51 -5.45 -1.74 12.52
CA ASP A 51 -4.17 -1.06 12.67
C ASP A 51 -3.27 -1.44 11.49
N ILE A 52 -3.08 -0.50 10.57
CA ILE A 52 -2.27 -0.69 9.35
C ILE A 52 -0.80 -0.93 9.70
N ALA A 53 -0.25 -0.17 10.67
CA ALA A 53 1.14 -0.28 11.05
C ALA A 53 1.44 -1.66 11.66
N GLU A 54 0.55 -2.15 12.53
CA GLU A 54 0.69 -3.47 13.12
C GLU A 54 0.53 -4.59 12.08
N ALA A 55 -0.34 -4.43 11.09
CA ALA A 55 -0.48 -5.39 10.00
C ALA A 55 0.83 -5.52 9.20
N PHE A 56 1.52 -4.42 8.90
CA PHE A 56 2.83 -4.46 8.26
C PHE A 56 3.90 -5.13 9.15
N ARG A 57 3.92 -4.83 10.46
CA ARG A 57 4.88 -5.49 11.38
C ARG A 57 4.71 -7.01 11.41
N LYS A 58 3.46 -7.49 11.41
CA LYS A 58 3.16 -8.93 11.39
C LYS A 58 3.64 -9.65 10.14
N VAL A 59 3.56 -9.00 8.99
CA VAL A 59 4.04 -9.57 7.72
C VAL A 59 5.57 -9.61 7.67
N GLY A 60 6.24 -8.61 8.20
CA GLY A 60 7.69 -8.58 8.34
C GLY A 60 8.42 -8.77 7.00
N ASP A 61 9.36 -9.71 6.97
CA ASP A 61 10.21 -10.02 5.81
C ASP A 61 9.47 -10.60 4.60
N LYS A 62 8.22 -11.01 4.78
CA LYS A 62 7.35 -11.46 3.68
C LYS A 62 6.69 -10.31 2.93
N LEU A 63 6.87 -9.07 3.35
CA LEU A 63 6.37 -7.90 2.64
C LEU A 63 7.24 -7.59 1.43
N PHE A 64 6.68 -7.75 0.23
CA PHE A 64 7.42 -7.58 -1.02
C PHE A 64 7.14 -6.26 -1.72
N TYR A 65 5.95 -5.69 -1.52
CA TYR A 65 5.55 -4.48 -2.20
C TYR A 65 4.55 -3.67 -1.37
N VAL A 66 4.55 -2.37 -1.55
CA VAL A 66 3.65 -1.46 -0.84
C VAL A 66 3.08 -0.43 -1.80
N HIS A 67 1.78 -0.24 -1.77
CA HIS A 67 1.11 0.93 -2.33
C HIS A 67 0.74 1.93 -1.22
N PHE A 68 1.07 3.19 -1.46
CA PHE A 68 0.54 4.29 -0.66
C PHE A 68 -0.52 5.03 -1.46
N ALA A 69 -1.71 5.09 -0.90
CA ALA A 69 -2.79 5.97 -1.28
C ALA A 69 -3.52 6.41 -0.02
N ASP A 70 -4.05 7.60 0.02
CA ASP A 70 -4.82 8.07 1.17
C ASP A 70 -6.20 7.40 1.24
N SER A 71 -6.95 7.65 2.31
CA SER A 71 -8.26 7.07 2.59
C SER A 71 -9.30 7.26 1.48
N ASN A 72 -9.11 8.24 0.64
CA ASN A 72 -9.95 8.58 -0.51
C ASN A 72 -9.32 8.23 -1.86
N ARG A 73 -8.29 7.36 -1.87
CA ARG A 73 -7.50 6.95 -3.04
C ARG A 73 -6.70 8.10 -3.69
N ALA A 74 -6.63 9.27 -3.05
CA ALA A 74 -5.83 10.39 -3.50
C ALA A 74 -4.35 10.26 -3.03
N ALA A 75 -3.54 11.25 -3.40
CA ALA A 75 -2.15 11.33 -2.92
C ALA A 75 -2.09 11.38 -1.39
N PRO A 76 -1.08 10.73 -0.75
CA PRO A 76 -0.87 10.78 0.69
C PRO A 76 -0.86 12.22 1.23
N GLY A 77 -1.64 12.45 2.29
CA GLY A 77 -1.87 13.77 2.88
C GLY A 77 -3.12 14.49 2.37
N ARG A 78 -3.87 13.91 1.43
CA ARG A 78 -5.15 14.42 0.93
C ARG A 78 -6.38 13.78 1.56
N GLY A 79 -6.22 12.78 2.40
CA GLY A 79 -7.26 12.12 3.17
C GLY A 79 -7.00 12.21 4.67
N HIS A 80 -7.30 11.13 5.39
CA HIS A 80 -7.21 11.11 6.85
C HIS A 80 -6.30 9.99 7.41
N ILE A 81 -5.56 9.27 6.56
CA ILE A 81 -4.61 8.27 7.04
C ILE A 81 -3.42 8.97 7.71
N ASP A 82 -3.11 8.56 8.95
CA ASP A 82 -1.84 8.92 9.58
C ASP A 82 -0.74 7.97 9.08
N PHE A 83 0.08 8.46 8.14
CA PHE A 83 1.16 7.68 7.57
C PHE A 83 2.40 7.57 8.48
N LYS A 84 2.50 8.35 9.56
CA LYS A 84 3.69 8.34 10.40
C LYS A 84 3.90 6.99 11.10
N PRO A 85 2.90 6.40 11.79
CA PRO A 85 3.06 5.06 12.37
C PRO A 85 3.27 3.98 11.30
N ILE A 86 2.71 4.14 10.09
CA ILE A 86 2.88 3.21 8.97
C ILE A 86 4.35 3.24 8.49
N ALA A 87 4.89 4.42 8.24
CA ALA A 87 6.28 4.58 7.83
C ALA A 87 7.25 4.06 8.91
N GLN A 88 6.94 4.31 10.19
CA GLN A 88 7.72 3.74 11.30
C GLN A 88 7.69 2.20 11.27
N ALA A 89 6.53 1.59 11.04
CA ALA A 89 6.41 0.13 10.93
C ALA A 89 7.26 -0.45 9.79
N LEU A 90 7.32 0.22 8.64
CA LEU A 90 8.18 -0.18 7.53
C LEU A 90 9.67 -0.10 7.89
N LEU A 91 10.09 0.93 8.64
CA LEU A 91 11.45 1.02 9.17
C LEU A 91 11.74 -0.07 10.21
N ASP A 92 10.80 -0.34 11.13
CA ASP A 92 10.96 -1.36 12.18
C ASP A 92 11.22 -2.75 11.58
N ILE A 93 10.54 -3.10 10.49
CA ILE A 93 10.75 -4.36 9.76
C ILE A 93 11.89 -4.32 8.75
N ARG A 94 12.60 -3.19 8.65
CA ARG A 94 13.70 -2.98 7.70
C ARG A 94 13.27 -3.21 6.24
N TYR A 95 12.11 -2.68 5.88
CA TYR A 95 11.59 -2.82 4.53
C TYR A 95 12.48 -2.08 3.52
N GLU A 96 13.00 -2.80 2.55
CA GLU A 96 13.87 -2.29 1.48
C GLU A 96 13.21 -2.38 0.08
N GLY A 97 11.92 -2.71 0.04
CA GLY A 97 11.15 -2.80 -1.19
C GLY A 97 10.71 -1.43 -1.72
N TYR A 98 9.98 -1.47 -2.81
CA TYR A 98 9.42 -0.25 -3.41
C TYR A 98 8.13 0.17 -2.71
N ILE A 99 7.95 1.49 -2.59
CA ILE A 99 6.68 2.13 -2.28
C ILE A 99 6.24 2.85 -3.55
N SER A 100 5.13 2.46 -4.11
CA SER A 100 4.52 3.16 -5.24
C SER A 100 3.15 3.72 -4.89
N MET A 101 2.64 4.57 -5.77
CA MET A 101 1.37 5.26 -5.59
C MET A 101 0.35 4.68 -6.56
N GLU A 102 -0.74 4.13 -6.04
CA GLU A 102 -1.88 3.74 -6.85
C GLU A 102 -3.06 4.67 -6.54
N LEU A 103 -3.14 5.75 -7.31
CA LEU A 103 -4.01 6.89 -6.99
C LEU A 103 -5.13 7.03 -8.00
N LEU A 104 -6.29 7.46 -7.52
CA LEU A 104 -7.42 7.88 -8.34
C LEU A 104 -7.72 9.35 -8.06
N PRO A 105 -7.42 10.25 -9.01
CA PRO A 105 -7.84 11.64 -8.87
C PRO A 105 -9.36 11.79 -8.89
N PRO A 106 -9.90 12.91 -8.41
CA PRO A 106 -11.34 13.17 -8.46
C PRO A 106 -11.87 12.96 -9.88
N PHE A 107 -13.03 12.31 -9.99
CA PHE A 107 -13.70 11.97 -11.25
C PHE A 107 -13.01 10.89 -12.10
N ALA A 108 -11.86 10.37 -11.68
CA ALA A 108 -11.27 9.22 -12.35
C ALA A 108 -12.10 7.98 -12.02
N ASP A 109 -12.36 7.21 -13.07
CA ASP A 109 -12.98 5.90 -12.96
C ASP A 109 -12.06 4.88 -13.65
N PRO A 110 -11.45 3.97 -12.91
CA PRO A 110 -10.51 3.00 -13.48
C PRO A 110 -11.16 2.06 -14.51
N PHE A 111 -12.49 1.93 -14.47
CA PHE A 111 -13.22 1.04 -15.37
C PHE A 111 -13.77 1.76 -16.61
N SER A 112 -13.96 3.07 -16.57
CA SER A 112 -14.50 3.86 -17.69
C SER A 112 -13.44 4.34 -18.68
N GLY A 113 -12.17 4.28 -18.31
CA GLY A 113 -11.07 4.81 -19.12
C GLY A 113 -11.02 6.36 -19.18
N VAL A 114 -11.78 7.05 -18.31
CA VAL A 114 -11.70 8.51 -18.19
C VAL A 114 -10.33 8.88 -17.65
N ARG A 115 -9.62 9.73 -18.38
CA ARG A 115 -8.30 10.23 -17.99
C ARG A 115 -8.43 11.60 -17.34
N CYS A 116 -7.68 11.79 -16.25
CA CYS A 116 -7.59 13.05 -15.52
C CYS A 116 -6.13 13.51 -15.51
N GLU A 117 -5.57 13.74 -16.71
CA GLU A 117 -4.12 13.99 -16.91
C GLU A 117 -3.61 15.18 -16.08
N GLU A 118 -4.45 16.19 -15.85
CA GLU A 118 -4.11 17.34 -15.03
C GLU A 118 -3.76 17.02 -13.58
N PHE A 119 -4.21 15.86 -13.08
CA PHE A 119 -3.91 15.43 -11.71
C PHE A 119 -2.68 14.54 -11.60
N TYR A 120 -2.22 13.91 -12.68
CA TYR A 120 -1.12 12.95 -12.59
C TYR A 120 0.18 13.60 -12.14
N ASP A 121 0.57 14.70 -12.78
CA ASP A 121 1.77 15.45 -12.41
C ASP A 121 1.66 16.02 -11.00
N LEU A 122 0.49 16.59 -10.65
CA LEU A 122 0.23 17.14 -9.34
C LEU A 122 0.36 16.08 -8.25
N TYR A 123 -0.33 14.94 -8.40
CA TYR A 123 -0.34 13.89 -7.39
C TYR A 123 1.02 13.18 -7.27
N THR A 124 1.73 13.01 -8.39
CA THR A 124 3.09 12.46 -8.38
C THR A 124 4.03 13.36 -7.59
N LYS A 125 4.00 14.67 -7.86
CA LYS A 125 4.83 15.65 -7.14
C LYS A 125 4.52 15.69 -5.65
N GLU A 126 3.24 15.83 -5.31
CA GLU A 126 2.79 15.86 -3.91
C GLU A 126 3.17 14.61 -3.14
N SER A 127 2.98 13.43 -3.74
CA SER A 127 3.33 12.15 -3.13
C SER A 127 4.82 12.04 -2.84
N ILE A 128 5.67 12.39 -3.81
CA ILE A 128 7.13 12.35 -3.63
C ILE A 128 7.57 13.32 -2.53
N GLU A 129 7.04 14.55 -2.53
CA GLU A 129 7.36 15.54 -1.51
C GLU A 129 6.86 15.12 -0.13
N TYR A 130 5.68 14.53 -0.05
CA TYR A 130 5.12 14.00 1.20
C TYR A 130 6.00 12.89 1.77
N LEU A 131 6.37 11.89 0.97
CA LEU A 131 7.21 10.78 1.40
C LEU A 131 8.60 11.24 1.86
N LYS A 132 9.23 12.17 1.13
CA LYS A 132 10.53 12.72 1.55
C LYS A 132 10.45 13.38 2.92
N ARG A 133 9.39 14.15 3.19
CA ARG A 133 9.17 14.75 4.52
C ARG A 133 8.87 13.69 5.58
N LEU A 134 8.02 12.74 5.26
CA LEU A 134 7.59 11.69 6.18
C LEU A 134 8.79 10.86 6.67
N PHE A 135 9.54 10.27 5.76
CA PHE A 135 10.70 9.45 6.11
C PHE A 135 11.86 10.28 6.66
N GLY A 136 12.06 11.49 6.20
CA GLY A 136 13.06 12.41 6.76
C GLY A 136 12.75 12.90 8.18
N SER A 137 11.51 12.75 8.65
CA SER A 137 11.10 13.15 10.02
C SER A 137 11.22 12.05 11.06
N ILE A 138 11.42 10.80 10.64
CA ILE A 138 11.49 9.60 11.50
C ILE A 138 12.84 8.87 11.43
N SER A 139 13.77 9.35 10.58
CA SER A 139 15.16 8.85 10.46
C SER A 139 16.12 9.54 11.42
#